data_70698ee991aa128f1c6cf5c6dc814d18
#
_entry.id   70698ee991aa128f1c6cf5c6dc814d18
#
_cell.length_a   1.000
_cell.length_b   1.000
_cell.length_c   1.000
_cell.angle_alpha   90.00
_cell.angle_beta   90.00
_cell.angle_gamma   90.00
#
_symmetry.space_group_name_H-M   'P 1'
#
loop_
_entity.id
_entity.type
_entity.pdbx_description
1 polymer ?
#
loop_
_entity_poly.entity_id
_entity_poly.type
_entity_poly.pdbx_seq_one_letter_code
_entity_poly.pdbx_strand_id
1 'polypeptide(L)'
;MLNAALSAPLAAPAIAAPVPPRAPQVALLQDGRRLHLNDGPIDLVIEASGDPRQVAAAYHAAVARFTGLLDALCAELPLLRRPAYAGACPLDGKVARRMWEAVKPHARAGFITPMAAVAGAVGEEVLEALVLPGITRAYVNNGGDIALHLAPGADYVAGLVDRPDRPRLIGTARVSADSPVRGIATSGWRGRSFSLGIADAVTVLAPTAAAADAAATVIANAVNLPGHPGIVRIAARDVQSDSDLGPLKVTRAVPQLSPAEIDEALAEGLACASALVARGLISSAALHLQGVSVSTDPADDIRRADSMLSLVLQQESEAAHA
;
A
#
# COMPACT_ATOMS: atom_id res chain seq x y z
N MET A 1 -61.79 6.48 -47.07
CA MET A 1 -61.54 5.39 -46.13
C MET A 1 -60.20 5.68 -45.39
N LEU A 2 -60.29 6.22 -44.18
CA LEU A 2 -59.15 6.61 -43.39
C LEU A 2 -58.66 5.40 -42.57
N ASN A 3 -57.39 5.05 -42.71
CA ASN A 3 -56.69 4.02 -41.95
C ASN A 3 -56.30 4.59 -40.57
N ALA A 4 -56.91 4.06 -39.52
CA ALA A 4 -56.50 4.34 -38.13
C ALA A 4 -55.39 3.39 -37.79
N ALA A 5 -54.12 3.88 -37.70
CA ALA A 5 -52.99 3.18 -37.15
C ALA A 5 -53.07 3.23 -35.61
N LEU A 6 -53.32 2.12 -34.98
CA LEU A 6 -53.29 1.94 -33.55
C LEU A 6 -51.82 2.06 -33.06
N SER A 7 -51.52 3.09 -32.27
CA SER A 7 -50.30 3.23 -31.54
C SER A 7 -50.32 2.27 -30.34
N ALA A 8 -49.46 1.26 -30.36
CA ALA A 8 -49.20 0.43 -29.17
C ALA A 8 -48.42 1.23 -28.12
N PRO A 9 -48.73 1.13 -26.81
CA PRO A 9 -47.98 1.81 -25.80
C PRO A 9 -46.57 1.20 -25.68
N LEU A 10 -45.53 2.04 -25.69
CA LEU A 10 -44.17 1.67 -25.39
C LEU A 10 -44.14 1.08 -23.97
N ALA A 11 -43.73 -0.20 -23.84
CA ALA A 11 -43.48 -0.83 -22.55
C ALA A 11 -42.39 -0.03 -21.82
N ALA A 12 -42.68 0.35 -20.57
CA ALA A 12 -41.70 0.98 -19.70
C ALA A 12 -40.48 0.02 -19.50
N PRO A 13 -39.24 0.55 -19.49
CA PRO A 13 -38.06 -0.30 -19.24
C PRO A 13 -38.23 -1.02 -17.90
N ALA A 14 -38.11 -2.33 -17.92
CA ALA A 14 -38.10 -3.14 -16.69
C ALA A 14 -36.97 -2.62 -15.80
N ILE A 15 -37.32 -2.20 -14.57
CA ILE A 15 -36.33 -1.90 -13.53
C ILE A 15 -35.58 -3.21 -13.27
N ALA A 16 -34.31 -3.25 -13.65
CA ALA A 16 -33.44 -4.39 -13.36
C ALA A 16 -33.48 -4.66 -11.86
N ALA A 17 -33.73 -5.90 -11.47
CA ALA A 17 -33.68 -6.31 -10.07
C ALA A 17 -32.30 -5.90 -9.49
N PRO A 18 -32.25 -5.39 -8.24
CA PRO A 18 -30.99 -5.03 -7.63
C PRO A 18 -30.09 -6.26 -7.63
N VAL A 19 -28.90 -6.12 -8.23
CA VAL A 19 -27.87 -7.16 -8.18
C VAL A 19 -27.57 -7.39 -6.69
N PRO A 20 -27.64 -8.64 -6.20
CA PRO A 20 -27.35 -8.91 -4.79
C PRO A 20 -25.94 -8.37 -4.47
N PRO A 21 -25.74 -7.79 -3.28
CA PRO A 21 -24.44 -7.27 -2.89
C PRO A 21 -23.42 -8.41 -2.98
N ARG A 22 -22.29 -8.13 -3.64
CA ARG A 22 -21.19 -9.07 -3.77
C ARG A 22 -20.65 -9.40 -2.38
N ALA A 23 -20.66 -10.67 -2.02
CA ALA A 23 -20.09 -11.12 -0.76
C ALA A 23 -18.57 -11.31 -0.92
N PRO A 24 -17.74 -10.76 -0.03
CA PRO A 24 -16.32 -11.04 -0.04
C PRO A 24 -16.02 -12.51 0.28
N GLN A 25 -14.89 -12.99 -0.20
CA GLN A 25 -14.38 -14.30 0.23
C GLN A 25 -13.76 -14.14 1.62
N VAL A 26 -14.08 -15.08 2.52
CA VAL A 26 -13.61 -15.08 3.90
C VAL A 26 -13.06 -16.47 4.22
N ALA A 27 -11.81 -16.54 4.69
CA ALA A 27 -11.19 -17.80 5.09
C ALA A 27 -10.21 -17.60 6.24
N LEU A 28 -10.12 -18.55 7.16
CA LEU A 28 -8.97 -18.69 8.04
C LEU A 28 -7.84 -19.39 7.27
N LEU A 29 -6.62 -18.86 7.37
CA LEU A 29 -5.47 -19.50 6.76
C LEU A 29 -5.11 -20.80 7.50
N GLN A 30 -4.29 -21.65 6.86
CA GLN A 30 -3.94 -22.98 7.39
C GLN A 30 -3.30 -22.97 8.78
N ASP A 31 -2.71 -21.84 9.19
CA ASP A 31 -2.14 -21.65 10.54
C ASP A 31 -3.22 -21.50 11.65
N GLY A 32 -4.50 -21.40 11.26
CA GLY A 32 -5.64 -21.22 12.17
C GLY A 32 -5.65 -19.88 12.92
N ARG A 33 -4.77 -18.94 12.55
CA ARG A 33 -4.58 -17.66 13.23
C ARG A 33 -4.90 -16.47 12.37
N ARG A 34 -4.48 -16.49 11.10
CA ARG A 34 -4.66 -15.36 10.19
C ARG A 34 -5.97 -15.48 9.42
N LEU A 35 -6.70 -14.38 9.37
CA LEU A 35 -7.89 -14.21 8.56
C LEU A 35 -7.48 -13.69 7.18
N HIS A 36 -8.05 -14.27 6.13
CA HIS A 36 -7.94 -13.83 4.75
C HIS A 36 -9.27 -13.29 4.26
N LEU A 37 -9.29 -12.06 3.74
CA LEU A 37 -10.46 -11.43 3.14
C LEU A 37 -10.11 -11.02 1.71
N ASN A 38 -10.94 -11.40 0.73
CA ASN A 38 -10.75 -10.98 -0.66
C ASN A 38 -12.06 -10.47 -1.26
N ASP A 39 -11.99 -9.31 -1.93
CA ASP A 39 -13.06 -8.77 -2.75
C ASP A 39 -12.48 -8.01 -3.96
N GLY A 40 -12.55 -8.62 -5.14
CA GLY A 40 -11.96 -8.10 -6.37
C GLY A 40 -10.45 -7.88 -6.26
N PRO A 41 -9.95 -6.64 -6.41
CA PRO A 41 -8.53 -6.34 -6.31
C PRO A 41 -8.02 -6.23 -4.87
N ILE A 42 -8.91 -6.18 -3.88
CA ILE A 42 -8.55 -6.06 -2.46
C ILE A 42 -8.30 -7.44 -1.89
N ASP A 43 -7.11 -7.63 -1.31
CA ASP A 43 -6.63 -8.91 -0.78
C ASP A 43 -5.94 -8.70 0.57
N LEU A 44 -6.65 -9.02 1.66
CA LEU A 44 -6.21 -8.73 3.01
C LEU A 44 -5.79 -9.99 3.75
N VAL A 45 -4.60 -9.95 4.33
CA VAL A 45 -4.16 -10.90 5.37
C VAL A 45 -4.13 -10.17 6.71
N ILE A 46 -4.87 -10.69 7.67
CA ILE A 46 -5.15 -10.04 8.95
C ILE A 46 -4.71 -10.96 10.09
N GLU A 47 -4.06 -10.42 11.09
CA GLU A 47 -3.82 -11.12 12.36
C GLU A 47 -4.07 -10.17 13.53
N ALA A 48 -4.72 -10.69 14.57
CA ALA A 48 -4.90 -10.03 15.85
C ALA A 48 -4.41 -10.92 16.99
N SER A 49 -3.89 -10.32 18.05
CA SER A 49 -3.44 -10.99 19.26
C SER A 49 -4.03 -10.30 20.49
N GLY A 50 -4.35 -11.09 21.52
CA GLY A 50 -4.98 -10.60 22.74
C GLY A 50 -5.88 -11.67 23.36
N ASP A 51 -6.96 -11.25 24.04
CA ASP A 51 -7.97 -12.19 24.55
C ASP A 51 -8.61 -12.99 23.40
N PRO A 52 -8.65 -14.33 23.45
CA PRO A 52 -9.16 -15.16 22.35
C PRO A 52 -10.60 -14.87 21.94
N ARG A 53 -11.47 -14.48 22.89
CA ARG A 53 -12.85 -14.13 22.60
C ARG A 53 -12.93 -12.79 21.88
N GLN A 54 -12.06 -11.85 22.26
CA GLN A 54 -11.96 -10.54 21.60
C GLN A 54 -11.34 -10.67 20.19
N VAL A 55 -10.37 -11.57 20.00
CA VAL A 55 -9.83 -11.87 18.67
C VAL A 55 -10.91 -12.40 17.74
N ALA A 56 -11.74 -13.35 18.18
CA ALA A 56 -12.86 -13.85 17.39
C ALA A 56 -13.87 -12.74 17.05
N ALA A 57 -14.23 -11.90 18.04
CA ALA A 57 -15.13 -10.76 17.84
C ALA A 57 -14.52 -9.72 16.87
N ALA A 58 -13.22 -9.45 16.97
CA ALA A 58 -12.49 -8.55 16.08
C ALA A 58 -12.52 -9.03 14.63
N TYR A 59 -12.34 -10.34 14.39
CA TYR A 59 -12.43 -10.90 13.04
C TYR A 59 -13.84 -10.77 12.44
N HIS A 60 -14.89 -11.01 13.23
CA HIS A 60 -16.26 -10.76 12.79
C HIS A 60 -16.51 -9.29 12.46
N ALA A 61 -16.00 -8.35 13.27
CA ALA A 61 -16.10 -6.92 13.02
C ALA A 61 -15.36 -6.52 11.74
N ALA A 62 -14.17 -7.08 11.51
CA ALA A 62 -13.38 -6.85 10.28
C ALA A 62 -14.15 -7.32 9.03
N VAL A 63 -14.74 -8.52 9.05
CA VAL A 63 -15.56 -9.03 7.94
C VAL A 63 -16.76 -8.13 7.68
N ALA A 64 -17.49 -7.73 8.74
CA ALA A 64 -18.63 -6.83 8.61
C ALA A 64 -18.22 -5.46 8.02
N ARG A 65 -17.07 -4.91 8.45
CA ARG A 65 -16.57 -3.63 7.92
C ARG A 65 -16.07 -3.72 6.50
N PHE A 66 -15.49 -4.85 6.11
CA PHE A 66 -14.97 -5.10 4.77
C PHE A 66 -16.07 -5.26 3.73
N THR A 67 -17.21 -5.82 4.14
CA THR A 67 -18.36 -6.06 3.25
C THR A 67 -18.89 -4.73 2.70
N GLY A 68 -18.97 -4.62 1.36
CA GLY A 68 -19.44 -3.42 0.65
C GLY A 68 -18.41 -2.29 0.53
N LEU A 69 -17.19 -2.46 1.04
CA LEU A 69 -16.14 -1.43 0.98
C LEU A 69 -15.70 -1.19 -0.46
N LEU A 70 -15.53 -2.24 -1.26
CA LEU A 70 -15.19 -2.11 -2.68
C LEU A 70 -16.29 -1.37 -3.45
N ASP A 71 -17.56 -1.68 -3.21
CA ASP A 71 -18.68 -1.02 -3.88
C ASP A 71 -18.72 0.48 -3.56
N ALA A 72 -18.45 0.84 -2.29
CA ALA A 72 -18.36 2.22 -1.86
C ALA A 72 -17.22 2.98 -2.56
N LEU A 73 -16.05 2.36 -2.73
CA LEU A 73 -14.93 2.94 -3.49
C LEU A 73 -15.26 3.04 -5.00
N CYS A 74 -15.90 2.03 -5.56
CA CYS A 74 -16.30 2.04 -6.97
C CYS A 74 -17.31 3.16 -7.28
N ALA A 75 -18.19 3.51 -6.35
CA ALA A 75 -19.15 4.61 -6.52
C ALA A 75 -18.43 5.97 -6.70
N GLU A 76 -17.25 6.17 -6.12
CA GLU A 76 -16.46 7.40 -6.24
C GLU A 76 -15.24 7.26 -7.17
N LEU A 77 -15.07 6.12 -7.85
CA LEU A 77 -13.90 5.81 -8.68
C LEU A 77 -13.56 6.90 -9.71
N PRO A 78 -14.53 7.55 -10.40
CA PRO A 78 -14.21 8.64 -11.33
C PRO A 78 -13.50 9.84 -10.66
N LEU A 79 -13.77 10.12 -9.39
CA LEU A 79 -13.09 11.16 -8.61
C LEU A 79 -11.77 10.68 -8.04
N LEU A 80 -11.70 9.43 -7.56
CA LEU A 80 -10.49 8.79 -7.04
C LEU A 80 -9.37 8.69 -8.08
N ARG A 81 -9.72 8.62 -9.36
CA ARG A 81 -8.77 8.59 -10.49
C ARG A 81 -8.34 9.97 -10.98
N ARG A 82 -8.84 11.06 -10.41
CA ARG A 82 -8.41 12.42 -10.77
C ARG A 82 -7.16 12.82 -10.03
N PRO A 83 -6.29 13.64 -10.65
CA PRO A 83 -5.16 14.22 -9.96
C PRO A 83 -5.59 14.96 -8.68
N ALA A 84 -4.88 14.71 -7.60
CA ALA A 84 -5.06 15.44 -6.36
C ALA A 84 -4.57 16.89 -6.49
N TYR A 85 -5.14 17.78 -5.72
CA TYR A 85 -4.78 19.20 -5.68
C TYR A 85 -4.82 19.74 -4.24
N ALA A 86 -4.18 20.88 -4.02
CA ALA A 86 -4.12 21.52 -2.70
C ALA A 86 -5.42 22.29 -2.38
N GLY A 87 -6.55 21.59 -2.30
CA GLY A 87 -7.87 22.19 -2.06
C GLY A 87 -8.72 21.34 -1.12
N ALA A 88 -10.04 21.63 -1.12
CA ALA A 88 -11.01 20.83 -0.36
C ALA A 88 -11.14 19.42 -0.95
N CYS A 89 -11.38 18.44 -0.09
CA CYS A 89 -11.64 17.06 -0.50
C CYS A 89 -12.96 16.99 -1.26
N PRO A 90 -12.99 16.46 -2.49
CA PRO A 90 -14.22 16.33 -3.29
C PRO A 90 -14.94 14.99 -3.06
N LEU A 91 -14.49 14.17 -2.09
CA LEU A 91 -14.93 12.80 -1.84
C LEU A 91 -15.75 12.74 -0.55
N ASP A 92 -16.75 11.87 -0.52
CA ASP A 92 -17.69 11.72 0.60
C ASP A 92 -17.38 10.49 1.47
N GLY A 93 -17.01 9.36 0.84
CA GLY A 93 -16.75 8.10 1.53
C GLY A 93 -15.56 8.19 2.49
N LYS A 94 -15.67 7.54 3.65
CA LYS A 94 -14.64 7.60 4.71
C LYS A 94 -13.28 7.16 4.20
N VAL A 95 -13.20 6.03 3.47
CA VAL A 95 -11.95 5.52 2.90
C VAL A 95 -11.44 6.44 1.79
N ALA A 96 -12.33 6.90 0.91
CA ALA A 96 -11.99 7.82 -0.17
C ALA A 96 -11.40 9.14 0.36
N ARG A 97 -11.97 9.70 1.42
CA ARG A 97 -11.42 10.88 2.10
C ARG A 97 -10.05 10.61 2.72
N ARG A 98 -9.84 9.44 3.35
CA ARG A 98 -8.53 9.03 3.87
C ARG A 98 -7.49 8.96 2.76
N MET A 99 -7.83 8.37 1.61
CA MET A 99 -6.97 8.35 0.42
C MET A 99 -6.59 9.77 -0.03
N TRP A 100 -7.58 10.68 -0.09
CA TRP A 100 -7.36 12.09 -0.46
C TRP A 100 -6.39 12.79 0.51
N GLU A 101 -6.63 12.69 1.80
CA GLU A 101 -5.78 13.36 2.80
C GLU A 101 -4.35 12.82 2.79
N ALA A 102 -4.15 11.54 2.48
CA ALA A 102 -2.83 10.94 2.33
C ALA A 102 -2.04 11.48 1.12
N VAL A 103 -2.70 11.70 -0.03
CA VAL A 103 -2.01 12.17 -1.24
C VAL A 103 -1.92 13.70 -1.34
N LYS A 104 -2.81 14.45 -0.69
CA LYS A 104 -2.87 15.91 -0.73
C LYS A 104 -1.55 16.62 -0.41
N PRO A 105 -0.73 16.20 0.57
CA PRO A 105 0.58 16.80 0.84
C PRO A 105 1.58 16.71 -0.32
N HIS A 106 1.37 15.78 -1.24
CA HIS A 106 2.24 15.51 -2.39
C HIS A 106 1.76 16.18 -3.67
N ALA A 107 0.51 16.64 -3.73
CA ALA A 107 -0.14 17.18 -4.94
C ALA A 107 0.55 18.38 -5.60
N ARG A 108 1.37 19.13 -4.84
CA ARG A 108 2.15 20.28 -5.38
C ARG A 108 3.49 19.87 -6.01
N ALA A 109 4.01 18.70 -5.64
CA ALA A 109 5.31 18.21 -6.09
C ALA A 109 5.23 17.45 -7.42
N GLY A 110 4.07 16.92 -7.78
CA GLY A 110 3.89 16.18 -9.02
C GLY A 110 2.51 15.55 -9.15
N PHE A 111 2.33 14.78 -10.21
CA PHE A 111 1.11 14.03 -10.46
C PHE A 111 0.94 12.91 -9.44
N ILE A 112 -0.17 12.92 -8.75
CA ILE A 112 -0.63 11.83 -7.87
C ILE A 112 -2.16 11.81 -7.83
N THR A 113 -2.75 10.64 -7.76
CA THR A 113 -4.20 10.46 -7.55
C THR A 113 -4.45 9.83 -6.19
N PRO A 114 -5.66 9.91 -5.62
CA PRO A 114 -6.03 9.18 -4.41
C PRO A 114 -5.76 7.66 -4.49
N MET A 115 -5.75 7.08 -5.70
CA MET A 115 -5.46 5.66 -5.90
C MET A 115 -4.09 5.23 -5.37
N ALA A 116 -3.12 6.15 -5.28
CA ALA A 116 -1.79 5.90 -4.71
C ALA A 116 -1.78 5.68 -3.18
N ALA A 117 -2.95 5.71 -2.53
CA ALA A 117 -3.11 5.46 -1.10
C ALA A 117 -4.22 4.44 -0.81
N VAL A 118 -4.71 3.72 -1.84
CA VAL A 118 -5.90 2.87 -1.70
C VAL A 118 -5.63 1.67 -0.80
N ALA A 119 -4.48 1.02 -0.94
CA ALA A 119 -4.17 -0.19 -0.18
C ALA A 119 -4.01 0.12 1.31
N GLY A 120 -3.26 1.16 1.64
CA GLY A 120 -3.09 1.63 3.02
C GLY A 120 -4.40 2.11 3.64
N ALA A 121 -5.21 2.89 2.91
CA ALA A 121 -6.47 3.43 3.42
C ALA A 121 -7.52 2.34 3.70
N VAL A 122 -7.59 1.32 2.85
CA VAL A 122 -8.44 0.14 3.08
C VAL A 122 -7.95 -0.66 4.30
N GLY A 123 -6.62 -0.87 4.39
CA GLY A 123 -6.02 -1.57 5.53
C GLY A 123 -6.35 -0.88 6.86
N GLU A 124 -6.23 0.44 6.94
CA GLU A 124 -6.59 1.23 8.13
C GLU A 124 -8.06 1.10 8.49
N GLU A 125 -8.94 1.18 7.51
CA GLU A 125 -10.38 1.13 7.76
C GLU A 125 -10.83 -0.21 8.35
N VAL A 126 -10.22 -1.30 7.89
CA VAL A 126 -10.48 -2.64 8.42
C VAL A 126 -9.80 -2.82 9.79
N LEU A 127 -8.57 -2.26 9.96
CA LEU A 127 -7.86 -2.30 11.24
C LEU A 127 -8.64 -1.60 12.36
N GLU A 128 -9.28 -0.46 12.08
CA GLU A 128 -10.11 0.23 13.08
C GLU A 128 -11.20 -0.68 13.67
N ALA A 129 -11.79 -1.56 12.86
CA ALA A 129 -12.78 -2.51 13.32
C ALA A 129 -12.19 -3.65 14.18
N LEU A 130 -10.89 -3.94 14.02
CA LEU A 130 -10.19 -4.97 14.80
C LEU A 130 -9.81 -4.51 16.21
N VAL A 131 -9.67 -3.18 16.43
CA VAL A 131 -9.16 -2.64 17.69
C VAL A 131 -10.27 -2.63 18.74
N LEU A 132 -10.56 -3.81 19.29
CA LEU A 132 -11.48 -4.01 20.42
C LEU A 132 -10.72 -4.03 21.75
N PRO A 133 -11.40 -3.76 22.87
CA PRO A 133 -10.80 -3.92 24.20
C PRO A 133 -10.23 -5.33 24.38
N GLY A 134 -8.95 -5.44 24.80
CA GLY A 134 -8.27 -6.72 24.99
C GLY A 134 -7.47 -7.19 23.75
N ILE A 135 -7.50 -6.48 22.63
CA ILE A 135 -6.56 -6.67 21.52
C ILE A 135 -5.27 -5.95 21.86
N THR A 136 -4.16 -6.68 21.91
CA THR A 136 -2.83 -6.14 22.25
C THR A 136 -2.03 -5.73 21.03
N ARG A 137 -2.22 -6.43 19.90
CA ARG A 137 -1.66 -6.06 18.60
C ARG A 137 -2.50 -6.62 17.47
N ALA A 138 -2.55 -5.90 16.38
CA ALA A 138 -3.18 -6.37 15.15
C ALA A 138 -2.49 -5.77 13.93
N TYR A 139 -2.56 -6.48 12.81
CA TYR A 139 -2.20 -5.91 11.52
C TYR A 139 -3.23 -6.28 10.44
N VAL A 140 -3.31 -5.40 9.44
CA VAL A 140 -3.99 -5.65 8.17
C VAL A 140 -2.96 -5.42 7.07
N ASN A 141 -2.62 -6.47 6.34
CA ASN A 141 -1.72 -6.42 5.19
C ASN A 141 -2.56 -6.51 3.92
N ASN A 142 -2.50 -5.46 3.09
CA ASN A 142 -3.17 -5.36 1.81
C ASN A 142 -2.13 -5.34 0.68
N GLY A 143 -1.73 -6.54 0.23
CA GLY A 143 -0.79 -6.65 -0.90
C GLY A 143 0.63 -6.16 -0.63
N GLY A 144 1.04 -6.03 0.63
CA GLY A 144 2.34 -5.52 1.08
C GLY A 144 2.24 -4.24 1.90
N ASP A 145 1.12 -3.52 1.83
CA ASP A 145 0.88 -2.32 2.63
C ASP A 145 0.18 -2.71 3.93
N ILE A 146 0.78 -2.32 5.05
CA ILE A 146 0.44 -2.85 6.37
C ILE A 146 -0.02 -1.71 7.28
N ALA A 147 -1.22 -1.83 7.81
CA ALA A 147 -1.72 -1.02 8.91
C ALA A 147 -1.52 -1.79 10.23
N LEU A 148 -1.04 -1.10 11.28
CA LEU A 148 -0.61 -1.68 12.55
C LEU A 148 -1.38 -1.10 13.74
N HIS A 149 -1.80 -1.96 14.66
CA HIS A 149 -2.19 -1.60 16.01
C HIS A 149 -1.24 -2.24 17.04
N LEU A 150 -0.74 -1.44 17.98
CA LEU A 150 0.17 -1.85 19.04
C LEU A 150 -0.30 -1.24 20.36
N ALA A 151 -0.70 -2.07 21.32
CA ALA A 151 -0.91 -1.65 22.70
C ALA A 151 0.44 -1.34 23.38
N PRO A 152 0.48 -0.60 24.48
CA PRO A 152 1.70 -0.30 25.22
C PRO A 152 2.54 -1.58 25.50
N GLY A 153 3.84 -1.51 25.17
CA GLY A 153 4.79 -2.62 25.34
C GLY A 153 4.77 -3.65 24.21
N ALA A 154 3.87 -3.53 23.24
CA ALA A 154 3.85 -4.42 22.07
C ALA A 154 4.80 -3.92 20.96
N ASP A 155 5.26 -4.85 20.12
CA ASP A 155 6.06 -4.56 18.93
C ASP A 155 5.74 -5.51 17.77
N TYR A 156 6.12 -5.09 16.55
CA TYR A 156 6.17 -5.90 15.36
C TYR A 156 7.54 -5.82 14.71
N VAL A 157 7.94 -6.93 14.07
CA VAL A 157 9.07 -6.96 13.14
C VAL A 157 8.54 -7.34 11.77
N ALA A 158 8.70 -6.45 10.81
CA ALA A 158 8.33 -6.66 9.42
C ALA A 158 9.58 -6.97 8.58
N GLY A 159 9.53 -8.03 7.77
CA GLY A 159 10.56 -8.32 6.79
C GLY A 159 10.47 -7.39 5.58
N LEU A 160 11.59 -6.83 5.16
CA LEU A 160 11.70 -6.02 3.95
C LEU A 160 12.20 -6.91 2.80
N VAL A 161 11.54 -6.84 1.65
CA VAL A 161 11.89 -7.65 0.49
C VAL A 161 12.40 -6.77 -0.66
N ASP A 162 13.37 -7.31 -1.42
CA ASP A 162 13.97 -6.61 -2.55
C ASP A 162 13.02 -6.46 -3.76
N ARG A 163 12.10 -7.42 -3.92
CA ARG A 163 11.16 -7.44 -5.05
C ARG A 163 9.99 -8.38 -4.80
N PRO A 164 8.76 -7.97 -5.15
CA PRO A 164 7.56 -8.77 -4.88
C PRO A 164 7.47 -10.06 -5.70
N ASP A 165 8.03 -10.08 -6.93
CA ASP A 165 7.94 -11.20 -7.86
C ASP A 165 8.88 -12.37 -7.51
N ARG A 166 9.98 -12.08 -6.79
CA ARG A 166 10.93 -13.07 -6.24
C ARG A 166 11.45 -12.57 -4.90
N PRO A 167 10.64 -12.60 -3.84
CA PRO A 167 10.97 -11.96 -2.58
C PRO A 167 12.21 -12.59 -1.93
N ARG A 168 13.22 -11.78 -1.68
CA ARG A 168 14.36 -12.08 -0.85
C ARG A 168 14.40 -11.06 0.27
N LEU A 169 14.59 -11.52 1.49
CA LEU A 169 14.71 -10.64 2.64
C LEU A 169 15.99 -9.81 2.52
N ILE A 170 15.86 -8.49 2.51
CA ILE A 170 16.98 -7.53 2.44
C ILE A 170 17.17 -6.75 3.75
N GLY A 171 16.23 -6.86 4.66
CA GLY A 171 16.25 -6.18 5.94
C GLY A 171 15.01 -6.46 6.76
N THR A 172 14.94 -5.81 7.92
CA THR A 172 13.76 -5.82 8.79
C THR A 172 13.48 -4.41 9.29
N ALA A 173 12.19 -4.12 9.52
CA ALA A 173 11.74 -2.93 10.22
C ALA A 173 11.11 -3.36 11.55
N ARG A 174 11.59 -2.82 12.68
CA ARG A 174 10.97 -2.99 13.98
C ARG A 174 10.12 -1.78 14.32
N VAL A 175 8.87 -2.01 14.67
CA VAL A 175 7.93 -0.98 15.07
C VAL A 175 7.47 -1.27 16.50
N SER A 176 7.77 -0.39 17.44
CA SER A 176 7.32 -0.48 18.83
C SER A 176 6.06 0.37 19.06
N ALA A 177 5.36 0.09 20.17
CA ALA A 177 4.21 0.90 20.59
C ALA A 177 4.57 2.36 20.86
N ASP A 178 5.81 2.63 21.30
CA ASP A 178 6.31 3.98 21.61
C ASP A 178 6.68 4.77 20.34
N SER A 179 6.87 4.09 19.21
CA SER A 179 7.07 4.72 17.91
C SER A 179 5.75 5.30 17.39
N PRO A 180 5.78 6.45 16.68
CA PRO A 180 4.57 6.98 16.02
C PRO A 180 4.14 6.16 14.80
N VAL A 181 4.95 5.21 14.33
CA VAL A 181 4.69 4.41 13.12
C VAL A 181 3.50 3.48 13.33
N ARG A 182 2.53 3.57 12.43
CA ARG A 182 1.37 2.67 12.35
C ARG A 182 1.09 2.20 10.93
N GLY A 183 1.94 2.58 9.98
CA GLY A 183 1.86 2.16 8.59
C GLY A 183 3.21 1.81 8.01
N ILE A 184 3.24 0.72 7.22
CA ILE A 184 4.38 0.29 6.40
C ILE A 184 3.81 0.08 4.99
N ALA A 185 4.48 0.62 3.98
CA ALA A 185 4.08 0.39 2.59
C ALA A 185 5.30 0.21 1.69
N THR A 186 5.14 -0.58 0.64
CA THR A 186 6.21 -0.83 -0.32
C THR A 186 5.73 -0.62 -1.75
N SER A 187 6.39 0.29 -2.48
CA SER A 187 6.18 0.57 -3.90
C SER A 187 7.44 0.29 -4.72
N GLY A 188 7.29 0.16 -6.04
CA GLY A 188 8.38 -0.07 -6.99
C GLY A 188 7.87 -0.57 -8.33
N TRP A 189 8.71 -0.50 -9.40
CA TRP A 189 8.25 -0.85 -10.74
C TRP A 189 7.98 -2.35 -10.95
N ARG A 190 8.49 -3.20 -10.04
CA ARG A 190 8.25 -4.66 -10.05
C ARG A 190 7.02 -5.06 -9.24
N GLY A 191 6.37 -4.08 -8.61
CA GLY A 191 5.15 -4.28 -7.84
C GLY A 191 3.91 -4.50 -8.69
N ARG A 192 2.76 -4.63 -8.03
CA ARG A 192 1.44 -4.78 -8.68
C ARG A 192 0.96 -3.46 -9.28
N SER A 193 1.33 -2.33 -8.69
CA SER A 193 1.00 -0.99 -9.17
C SER A 193 2.05 -0.50 -10.18
N PHE A 194 1.63 0.37 -11.10
CA PHE A 194 2.54 1.01 -12.02
C PHE A 194 3.44 2.02 -11.32
N SER A 195 4.69 2.14 -11.75
CA SER A 195 5.64 3.14 -11.30
C SER A 195 6.17 3.97 -12.47
N LEU A 196 6.39 5.26 -12.24
CA LEU A 196 7.05 6.17 -13.17
C LEU A 196 8.58 6.10 -13.00
N GLY A 197 9.05 5.62 -11.84
CA GLY A 197 10.47 5.44 -11.51
C GLY A 197 10.97 4.04 -11.80
N ILE A 198 12.18 3.75 -11.32
CA ILE A 198 12.91 2.50 -11.57
C ILE A 198 13.29 1.75 -10.29
N ALA A 199 12.90 2.22 -9.11
CA ALA A 199 13.17 1.51 -7.86
C ALA A 199 12.62 0.08 -7.90
N ASP A 200 13.42 -0.91 -7.54
CA ASP A 200 12.92 -2.29 -7.36
C ASP A 200 11.97 -2.36 -6.16
N ALA A 201 12.32 -1.70 -5.05
CA ALA A 201 11.46 -1.52 -3.89
C ALA A 201 11.77 -0.22 -3.14
N VAL A 202 10.75 0.46 -2.66
CA VAL A 202 10.83 1.55 -1.69
C VAL A 202 9.86 1.22 -0.56
N THR A 203 10.39 0.97 0.62
CA THR A 203 9.58 0.73 1.83
C THR A 203 9.59 1.96 2.72
N VAL A 204 8.42 2.40 3.13
CA VAL A 204 8.19 3.59 3.94
C VAL A 204 7.52 3.22 5.26
N LEU A 205 7.99 3.82 6.34
CA LEU A 205 7.39 3.80 7.67
C LEU A 205 6.75 5.16 7.94
N ALA A 206 5.46 5.19 8.27
CA ALA A 206 4.73 6.44 8.49
C ALA A 206 3.71 6.31 9.63
N PRO A 207 3.17 7.44 10.13
CA PRO A 207 2.16 7.42 11.18
C PRO A 207 0.87 6.68 10.80
N THR A 208 0.56 6.55 9.50
CA THR A 208 -0.59 5.82 8.99
C THR A 208 -0.22 5.02 7.75
N ALA A 209 -0.96 3.95 7.44
CA ALA A 209 -0.68 3.11 6.27
C ALA A 209 -0.99 3.84 4.95
N ALA A 210 -2.04 4.66 4.92
CA ALA A 210 -2.35 5.48 3.75
C ALA A 210 -1.25 6.52 3.45
N ALA A 211 -0.66 7.14 4.49
CA ALA A 211 0.46 8.04 4.32
C ALA A 211 1.73 7.31 3.84
N ALA A 212 1.99 6.10 4.38
CA ALA A 212 3.09 5.24 3.93
C ALA A 212 2.94 4.87 2.45
N ASP A 213 1.75 4.44 2.00
CA ASP A 213 1.41 4.02 0.63
C ASP A 213 1.63 5.18 -0.36
N ALA A 214 1.02 6.35 -0.08
CA ALA A 214 1.22 7.56 -0.89
C ALA A 214 2.70 7.96 -1.00
N ALA A 215 3.42 7.97 0.12
CA ALA A 215 4.82 8.37 0.16
C ALA A 215 5.73 7.34 -0.55
N ALA A 216 5.48 6.03 -0.38
CA ALA A 216 6.21 4.98 -1.07
C ALA A 216 6.10 5.14 -2.59
N THR A 217 4.89 5.43 -3.09
CA THR A 217 4.66 5.73 -4.52
C THR A 217 5.47 6.95 -4.98
N VAL A 218 5.43 8.05 -4.22
CA VAL A 218 6.16 9.30 -4.57
C VAL A 218 7.66 9.08 -4.60
N ILE A 219 8.22 8.43 -3.59
CA ILE A 219 9.66 8.16 -3.49
C ILE A 219 10.09 7.17 -4.58
N ALA A 220 9.31 6.10 -4.82
CA ALA A 220 9.61 5.13 -5.88
C ALA A 220 9.65 5.79 -7.27
N ASN A 221 8.79 6.78 -7.53
CA ASN A 221 8.80 7.56 -8.75
C ASN A 221 10.00 8.50 -8.86
N ALA A 222 10.53 8.97 -7.72
CA ALA A 222 11.71 9.85 -7.66
C ALA A 222 13.03 9.08 -7.91
N VAL A 223 13.10 7.78 -7.56
CA VAL A 223 14.23 6.92 -7.96
C VAL A 223 14.16 6.75 -9.47
N ASN A 224 14.90 7.55 -10.23
CA ASN A 224 14.70 7.61 -11.67
C ASN A 224 15.95 8.08 -12.42
N LEU A 225 16.03 7.73 -13.71
CA LEU A 225 16.99 8.22 -14.69
C LEU A 225 16.21 8.72 -15.91
N PRO A 226 15.77 10.00 -15.92
CA PRO A 226 15.02 10.55 -17.03
C PRO A 226 15.83 10.54 -18.33
N GLY A 227 15.22 10.05 -19.42
CA GLY A 227 15.87 10.01 -20.74
C GLY A 227 16.87 8.89 -20.95
N HIS A 228 17.11 7.99 -19.95
CA HIS A 228 18.00 6.83 -20.14
C HIS A 228 17.50 5.92 -21.26
N PRO A 229 18.29 5.68 -22.32
CA PRO A 229 17.82 5.00 -23.56
C PRO A 229 17.44 3.54 -23.37
N GLY A 230 18.02 2.86 -22.39
CA GLY A 230 17.75 1.44 -22.11
C GLY A 230 16.51 1.20 -21.24
N ILE A 231 15.94 2.24 -20.62
CA ILE A 231 14.74 2.06 -19.77
C ILE A 231 13.50 2.10 -20.66
N VAL A 232 12.76 0.98 -20.68
CA VAL A 232 11.53 0.87 -21.47
C VAL A 232 10.36 1.41 -20.69
N ARG A 233 9.65 2.36 -21.28
CA ARG A 233 8.44 2.98 -20.73
C ARG A 233 7.32 2.97 -21.74
N ILE A 234 6.09 2.63 -21.29
CA ILE A 234 4.88 2.55 -22.11
C ILE A 234 3.80 3.39 -21.44
N ALA A 235 2.92 4.05 -22.19
CA ALA A 235 1.80 4.78 -21.59
C ALA A 235 0.93 3.82 -20.76
N ALA A 236 0.57 4.23 -19.55
CA ALA A 236 -0.19 3.38 -18.62
C ALA A 236 -1.47 2.84 -19.24
N ARG A 237 -2.21 3.69 -20.01
CA ARG A 237 -3.42 3.30 -20.73
C ARG A 237 -3.22 2.23 -21.80
N ASP A 238 -2.00 2.09 -22.35
CA ASP A 238 -1.68 1.08 -23.35
C ASP A 238 -1.41 -0.28 -22.70
N VAL A 239 -1.16 -0.29 -21.38
CA VAL A 239 -1.02 -1.51 -20.55
C VAL A 239 -2.35 -1.87 -19.89
N GLN A 240 -3.04 -0.87 -19.36
CA GLN A 240 -4.35 -0.99 -18.70
C GLN A 240 -5.20 0.23 -19.10
N SER A 241 -6.20 0.00 -19.92
CA SER A 241 -6.98 1.06 -20.59
C SER A 241 -7.68 2.03 -19.64
N ASP A 242 -8.02 1.56 -18.43
CA ASP A 242 -8.72 2.31 -17.39
C ASP A 242 -7.79 2.82 -16.28
N SER A 243 -6.47 2.80 -16.49
CA SER A 243 -5.49 3.33 -15.53
C SER A 243 -5.69 4.83 -15.28
N ASP A 244 -5.65 5.24 -14.01
CA ASP A 244 -5.69 6.63 -13.57
C ASP A 244 -4.46 7.45 -14.02
N LEU A 245 -3.35 6.76 -14.36
CA LEU A 245 -2.14 7.37 -14.91
C LEU A 245 -2.30 7.79 -16.39
N GLY A 246 -3.29 7.26 -17.11
CA GLY A 246 -3.63 7.64 -18.48
C GLY A 246 -2.42 7.60 -19.45
N PRO A 247 -2.01 8.76 -20.03
CA PRO A 247 -0.91 8.83 -21.00
C PRO A 247 0.48 8.81 -20.34
N LEU A 248 0.60 8.87 -19.02
CA LEU A 248 1.90 8.86 -18.34
C LEU A 248 2.63 7.55 -18.62
N LYS A 249 3.92 7.68 -18.91
CA LYS A 249 4.76 6.53 -19.25
C LYS A 249 5.23 5.82 -17.98
N VAL A 250 4.80 4.58 -17.80
CA VAL A 250 5.19 3.69 -16.70
C VAL A 250 6.33 2.79 -17.10
N THR A 251 7.19 2.45 -16.14
CA THR A 251 8.36 1.60 -16.35
C THR A 251 7.95 0.14 -16.59
N ARG A 252 8.51 -0.47 -17.63
CA ARG A 252 8.26 -1.87 -18.01
C ARG A 252 9.51 -2.74 -18.04
N ALA A 253 10.66 -2.12 -18.28
CA ALA A 253 11.95 -2.81 -18.17
C ALA A 253 13.04 -1.81 -17.79
N VAL A 254 13.97 -2.27 -16.97
CA VAL A 254 15.18 -1.55 -16.57
C VAL A 254 16.37 -2.45 -16.93
N PRO A 255 17.34 -1.98 -17.76
CA PRO A 255 18.53 -2.74 -18.07
C PRO A 255 19.43 -2.89 -16.84
N GLN A 256 20.50 -3.68 -16.96
CA GLN A 256 21.58 -3.62 -15.98
C GLN A 256 22.19 -2.22 -16.02
N LEU A 257 22.15 -1.52 -14.90
CA LEU A 257 22.70 -0.19 -14.71
C LEU A 257 24.16 -0.28 -14.23
N SER A 258 24.95 0.72 -14.56
CA SER A 258 26.27 0.91 -13.95
C SER A 258 26.14 1.34 -12.48
N PRO A 259 27.18 1.14 -11.66
CA PRO A 259 27.14 1.63 -10.26
C PRO A 259 26.84 3.13 -10.16
N ALA A 260 27.39 3.96 -11.04
CA ALA A 260 27.15 5.42 -11.05
C ALA A 260 25.68 5.77 -11.35
N GLU A 261 25.03 5.06 -12.28
CA GLU A 261 23.61 5.25 -12.59
C GLU A 261 22.70 4.79 -11.44
N ILE A 262 23.07 3.73 -10.74
CA ILE A 262 22.35 3.28 -9.54
C ILE A 262 22.45 4.33 -8.44
N ASP A 263 23.67 4.85 -8.19
CA ASP A 263 23.93 5.86 -7.18
C ASP A 263 23.16 7.17 -7.49
N GLU A 264 23.17 7.62 -8.76
CA GLU A 264 22.43 8.79 -9.22
C GLU A 264 20.91 8.62 -8.97
N ALA A 265 20.34 7.51 -9.42
CA ALA A 265 18.91 7.26 -9.24
C ALA A 265 18.50 7.16 -7.77
N LEU A 266 19.29 6.47 -6.94
CA LEU A 266 19.05 6.34 -5.51
C LEU A 266 19.22 7.68 -4.77
N ALA A 267 20.15 8.53 -5.17
CA ALA A 267 20.37 9.86 -4.58
C ALA A 267 19.13 10.75 -4.75
N GLU A 268 18.50 10.77 -5.92
CA GLU A 268 17.26 11.51 -6.18
C GLU A 268 16.10 10.99 -5.30
N GLY A 269 15.94 9.68 -5.21
CA GLY A 269 14.93 9.07 -4.34
C GLY A 269 15.18 9.38 -2.86
N LEU A 270 16.44 9.31 -2.41
CA LEU A 270 16.83 9.58 -1.03
C LEU A 270 16.61 11.05 -0.66
N ALA A 271 16.90 11.99 -1.58
CA ALA A 271 16.61 13.40 -1.40
C ALA A 271 15.11 13.66 -1.24
N CYS A 272 14.28 13.00 -2.07
CA CYS A 272 12.83 13.04 -1.94
C CYS A 272 12.38 12.51 -0.58
N ALA A 273 12.85 11.33 -0.17
CA ALA A 273 12.50 10.71 1.11
C ALA A 273 12.90 11.58 2.30
N SER A 274 14.11 12.13 2.30
CA SER A 274 14.63 13.03 3.35
C SER A 274 13.79 14.30 3.47
N ALA A 275 13.32 14.86 2.35
CA ALA A 275 12.40 15.99 2.37
C ALA A 275 11.04 15.65 3.00
N LEU A 276 10.53 14.44 2.79
CA LEU A 276 9.29 13.98 3.43
C LEU A 276 9.46 13.74 4.93
N VAL A 277 10.61 13.19 5.36
CA VAL A 277 10.98 13.06 6.79
C VAL A 277 11.07 14.44 7.45
N ALA A 278 11.77 15.38 6.83
CA ALA A 278 11.91 16.74 7.35
C ALA A 278 10.57 17.48 7.48
N ARG A 279 9.56 17.12 6.68
CA ARG A 279 8.20 17.63 6.76
C ARG A 279 7.31 16.87 7.77
N GLY A 280 7.82 15.82 8.39
CA GLY A 280 7.06 14.97 9.33
C GLY A 280 5.97 14.13 8.66
N LEU A 281 6.04 13.90 7.36
CA LEU A 281 5.05 13.11 6.61
C LEU A 281 5.31 11.61 6.70
N ILE A 282 6.56 11.23 6.88
CA ILE A 282 7.01 9.85 7.11
C ILE A 282 8.03 9.81 8.23
N SER A 283 8.21 8.66 8.85
CA SER A 283 9.26 8.44 9.86
C SER A 283 10.59 8.05 9.23
N SER A 284 10.57 7.12 8.29
CA SER A 284 11.77 6.68 7.56
C SER A 284 11.40 6.00 6.24
N ALA A 285 12.41 5.84 5.37
CA ALA A 285 12.29 5.10 4.12
C ALA A 285 13.57 4.32 3.81
N ALA A 286 13.40 3.11 3.23
CA ALA A 286 14.47 2.31 2.62
C ALA A 286 14.21 2.18 1.12
N LEU A 287 15.22 2.43 0.31
CA LEU A 287 15.17 2.39 -1.14
C LEU A 287 16.11 1.31 -1.66
N HIS A 288 15.65 0.50 -2.60
CA HIS A 288 16.41 -0.59 -3.19
C HIS A 288 16.39 -0.52 -4.72
N LEU A 289 17.56 -0.64 -5.34
CA LEU A 289 17.72 -0.70 -6.79
C LEU A 289 18.89 -1.62 -7.13
N GLN A 290 18.62 -2.70 -7.87
CA GLN A 290 19.61 -3.65 -8.42
C GLN A 290 20.70 -4.09 -7.42
N GLY A 291 20.29 -4.44 -6.20
CA GLY A 291 21.19 -4.96 -5.16
C GLY A 291 21.79 -3.90 -4.24
N VAL A 292 21.63 -2.60 -4.53
CA VAL A 292 22.06 -1.50 -3.68
C VAL A 292 20.88 -0.99 -2.85
N SER A 293 21.10 -0.78 -1.56
CA SER A 293 20.09 -0.24 -0.64
C SER A 293 20.62 1.00 0.08
N VAL A 294 19.79 2.03 0.15
CA VAL A 294 20.02 3.24 0.95
C VAL A 294 18.80 3.51 1.83
N SER A 295 18.97 4.28 2.90
CA SER A 295 17.90 4.57 3.87
C SER A 295 18.06 5.99 4.41
N THR A 296 16.94 6.61 4.78
CA THR A 296 16.92 7.92 5.45
C THR A 296 17.37 7.83 6.90
N ASP A 297 17.30 6.65 7.50
CA ASP A 297 17.75 6.38 8.85
C ASP A 297 18.79 5.24 8.83
N PRO A 298 20.07 5.53 9.12
CA PRO A 298 21.11 4.51 9.10
C PRO A 298 21.14 3.61 10.33
N ALA A 299 20.43 3.91 11.44
CA ALA A 299 20.81 3.33 12.71
C ALA A 299 19.83 2.33 13.34
N ASP A 300 18.50 2.54 13.41
CA ASP A 300 17.71 1.76 14.37
C ASP A 300 16.43 1.07 13.87
N ASP A 301 15.64 1.66 12.98
CA ASP A 301 14.35 1.08 12.60
C ASP A 301 14.43 0.11 11.41
N ILE A 302 15.43 0.29 10.52
CA ILE A 302 15.63 -0.56 9.33
C ILE A 302 17.02 -1.20 9.38
N ARG A 303 17.07 -2.48 9.72
CA ARG A 303 18.32 -3.27 9.75
C ARG A 303 18.53 -4.04 8.45
N ARG A 304 19.72 -3.97 7.88
CA ARG A 304 20.10 -4.76 6.70
C ARG A 304 20.24 -6.24 7.05
N ALA A 305 19.90 -7.13 6.09
CA ALA A 305 19.96 -8.59 6.31
C ALA A 305 21.34 -9.09 6.71
N ASP A 306 22.42 -8.48 6.21
CA ASP A 306 23.81 -8.88 6.55
C ASP A 306 24.15 -8.67 8.03
N SER A 307 23.57 -7.67 8.69
CA SER A 307 23.75 -7.46 10.13
C SER A 307 22.92 -8.44 10.98
N MET A 308 21.85 -9.00 10.44
CA MET A 308 21.03 -10.02 11.13
C MET A 308 21.69 -11.40 11.15
N LEU A 309 22.36 -11.79 10.05
CA LEU A 309 23.11 -13.06 10.04
C LEU A 309 24.19 -13.07 11.13
N SER A 310 24.87 -11.94 11.33
CA SER A 310 25.86 -11.76 12.39
C SER A 310 25.25 -11.84 13.79
N LEU A 311 24.03 -11.31 14.00
CA LEU A 311 23.35 -11.36 15.30
C LEU A 311 22.81 -12.77 15.64
N VAL A 312 22.24 -13.46 14.64
CA VAL A 312 21.77 -14.86 14.80
C VAL A 312 22.94 -15.78 15.11
N LEU A 313 24.07 -15.64 14.41
CA LEU A 313 25.29 -16.42 14.66
C LEU A 313 25.92 -16.09 16.04
N GLN A 314 25.82 -14.86 16.52
CA GLN A 314 26.25 -14.50 17.89
C GLN A 314 25.31 -15.10 18.95
N GLN A 315 24.00 -15.06 18.78
CA GLN A 315 23.07 -15.67 19.75
C GLN A 315 23.16 -17.20 19.80
N GLU A 316 23.40 -17.87 18.66
CA GLU A 316 23.65 -19.31 18.62
C GLU A 316 24.99 -19.66 19.26
N SER A 317 26.02 -18.81 19.12
CA SER A 317 27.33 -18.98 19.78
C SER A 317 27.23 -18.77 21.27
N GLU A 318 26.47 -17.80 21.76
CA GLU A 318 26.26 -17.56 23.20
C GLU A 318 25.42 -18.66 23.86
N ALA A 319 24.40 -19.18 23.15
CA ALA A 319 23.59 -20.30 23.61
C ALA A 319 24.35 -21.65 23.62
N ALA A 320 25.36 -21.79 22.78
CA ALA A 320 26.22 -22.99 22.76
C ALA A 320 27.34 -22.99 23.85
N HIS A 321 27.55 -21.85 24.50
CA HIS A 321 28.56 -21.67 25.55
C HIS A 321 27.96 -21.43 26.94
N ALA A 322 26.63 -21.49 27.09
CA ALA A 322 25.89 -21.44 28.34
C ALA A 322 25.30 -22.81 28.69
#